data_5fe5845e990c189b3918fbafb67eeaf0
#
_entry.id   5fe5845e990c189b3918fbafb67eeaf0
#
_cell.length_a   1.000
_cell.length_b   1.000
_cell.length_c   1.000
_cell.angle_alpha   90.00
_cell.angle_beta   90.00
_cell.angle_gamma   90.00
#
_symmetry.space_group_name_H-M   'P 1'
#
loop_
_entity.id
_entity.type
_entity.pdbx_description
1 polymer ?
#
loop_
_entity_poly.entity_id
_entity_poly.type
_entity_poly.pdbx_seq_one_letter_code
_entity_poly.pdbx_strand_id
1 'polypeptide(L)'
;SVIGQLLCDGLIESLDDPMGKYSPSLKETLWANISIKNALLMQSGITNGRSDEDDIAWRAKGIHKHYNVGDAIKALQVYKKPFRDQGVKHNYHVSDSLSLSILAQDITGMSLGKNFYEKQMLKYSPDGYFHWMTDHSGRTLSFAELVMTAREWHRFAKFIYDEMNNKSCLGNFFLEGIENSVPMGSQG
;
A
#
# COMPACT_ATOMS: atom_id res chain seq x y z
N SER A 1 -2.32 7.55 1.64
CA SER A 1 -1.79 8.91 1.39
C SER A 1 -0.79 8.95 0.23
N VAL A 2 0.29 8.11 0.21
CA VAL A 2 1.32 8.18 -0.85
C VAL A 2 0.73 7.95 -2.25
N ILE A 3 -0.13 6.95 -2.45
CA ILE A 3 -0.77 6.71 -3.76
C ILE A 3 -1.59 7.93 -4.21
N GLY A 4 -2.34 8.56 -3.30
CA GLY A 4 -3.07 9.80 -3.61
C GLY A 4 -2.12 10.93 -4.04
N GLN A 5 -0.96 11.06 -3.39
CA GLN A 5 0.06 12.04 -3.80
C GLN A 5 0.58 11.75 -5.21
N LEU A 6 0.86 10.49 -5.55
CA LEU A 6 1.33 10.11 -6.88
C LEU A 6 0.28 10.41 -7.98
N LEU A 7 -1.01 10.23 -7.67
CA LEU A 7 -2.10 10.62 -8.54
C LEU A 7 -2.13 12.15 -8.74
N CYS A 8 -2.02 12.91 -7.65
CA CYS A 8 -2.01 14.37 -7.69
C CYS A 8 -0.80 14.97 -8.41
N ASP A 9 0.33 14.30 -8.32
CA ASP A 9 1.57 14.69 -9.03
C ASP A 9 1.55 14.28 -10.52
N GLY A 10 0.48 13.62 -10.99
CA GLY A 10 0.34 13.15 -12.37
C GLY A 10 1.25 11.96 -12.72
N LEU A 11 1.83 11.30 -11.73
CA LEU A 11 2.68 10.12 -11.90
C LEU A 11 1.85 8.84 -12.05
N ILE A 12 0.61 8.87 -11.60
CA ILE A 12 -0.46 7.91 -11.87
C ILE A 12 -1.54 8.67 -12.64
N GLU A 13 -1.95 8.15 -13.79
CA GLU A 13 -2.96 8.79 -14.65
C GLU A 13 -4.38 8.48 -14.16
N SER A 14 -4.63 7.25 -13.73
CA SER A 14 -5.92 6.80 -13.22
C SER A 14 -5.77 5.71 -12.17
N LEU A 15 -6.64 5.72 -11.16
CA LEU A 15 -6.75 4.63 -10.19
C LEU A 15 -7.35 3.35 -10.81
N ASP A 16 -8.03 3.45 -11.93
CA ASP A 16 -8.56 2.30 -12.67
C ASP A 16 -7.50 1.60 -13.52
N ASP A 17 -6.32 2.20 -13.68
CA ASP A 17 -5.20 1.58 -14.37
C ASP A 17 -4.66 0.36 -13.62
N PRO A 18 -4.21 -0.68 -14.35
CA PRO A 18 -3.55 -1.83 -13.74
C PRO A 18 -2.16 -1.44 -13.22
N MET A 19 -1.78 -1.97 -12.06
CA MET A 19 -0.50 -1.64 -11.43
C MET A 19 0.71 -1.96 -12.30
N GLY A 20 0.63 -2.99 -13.14
CA GLY A 20 1.70 -3.37 -14.07
C GLY A 20 2.01 -2.32 -15.15
N LYS A 21 1.12 -1.34 -15.37
CA LYS A 21 1.37 -0.19 -16.24
C LYS A 21 2.54 0.66 -15.71
N TYR A 22 2.64 0.77 -14.39
CA TYR A 22 3.59 1.65 -13.71
C TYR A 22 4.72 0.92 -12.98
N SER A 23 4.51 -0.37 -12.64
CA SER A 23 5.45 -1.13 -11.80
C SER A 23 6.07 -2.30 -12.55
N PRO A 24 7.31 -2.17 -13.02
CA PRO A 24 8.07 -3.29 -13.61
C PRO A 24 8.22 -4.47 -12.64
N SER A 25 8.41 -4.19 -11.35
CA SER A 25 8.58 -5.22 -10.32
C SER A 25 7.35 -6.09 -10.11
N LEU A 26 6.15 -5.58 -10.40
CA LEU A 26 4.91 -6.34 -10.26
C LEU A 26 4.54 -7.18 -11.49
N LYS A 27 5.23 -7.02 -12.64
CA LYS A 27 4.87 -7.68 -13.91
C LYS A 27 4.77 -9.20 -13.83
N GLU A 28 5.58 -9.83 -12.98
CA GLU A 28 5.58 -11.28 -12.80
C GLU A 28 4.72 -11.73 -11.61
N THR A 29 3.83 -10.87 -11.13
CA THR A 29 2.87 -11.16 -10.05
C THR A 29 1.44 -11.03 -10.57
N LEU A 30 0.47 -11.58 -9.85
CA LEU A 30 -0.94 -11.41 -10.20
C LEU A 30 -1.39 -9.94 -10.07
N TRP A 31 -0.72 -9.16 -9.21
CA TRP A 31 -1.05 -7.75 -8.98
C TRP A 31 -0.78 -6.85 -10.19
N ALA A 32 0.01 -7.31 -11.18
CA ALA A 32 0.20 -6.56 -12.42
C ALA A 32 -1.12 -6.20 -13.12
N ASN A 33 -2.12 -7.09 -13.06
CA ASN A 33 -3.41 -6.91 -13.72
C ASN A 33 -4.49 -6.33 -12.79
N ILE A 34 -4.17 -6.08 -11.53
CA ILE A 34 -5.11 -5.49 -10.56
C ILE A 34 -5.06 -3.97 -10.70
N SER A 35 -6.23 -3.33 -10.74
CA SER A 35 -6.30 -1.87 -10.73
C SER A 35 -5.83 -1.32 -9.37
N ILE A 36 -5.21 -0.14 -9.40
CA ILE A 36 -4.76 0.55 -8.20
C ILE A 36 -5.95 0.74 -7.23
N LYS A 37 -7.13 1.09 -7.76
CA LYS A 37 -8.36 1.25 -7.00
C LYS A 37 -8.75 -0.03 -6.26
N ASN A 38 -8.74 -1.18 -6.93
CA ASN A 38 -9.13 -2.44 -6.30
C ASN A 38 -8.13 -2.89 -5.23
N ALA A 39 -6.84 -2.59 -5.40
CA ALA A 39 -5.85 -2.82 -4.34
C ALA A 39 -6.07 -1.89 -3.14
N LEU A 40 -6.37 -0.59 -3.35
CA LEU A 40 -6.71 0.37 -2.28
C LEU A 40 -7.95 -0.03 -1.50
N LEU A 41 -8.95 -0.59 -2.17
CA LEU A 41 -10.21 -1.08 -1.57
C LEU A 41 -10.09 -2.50 -1.01
N MET A 42 -8.92 -3.13 -1.09
CA MET A 42 -8.73 -4.54 -0.72
C MET A 42 -9.71 -5.48 -1.43
N GLN A 43 -9.88 -5.24 -2.73
CA GLN A 43 -10.75 -5.99 -3.64
C GLN A 43 -9.98 -6.64 -4.78
N SER A 44 -8.70 -6.96 -4.59
CA SER A 44 -7.89 -7.60 -5.65
C SER A 44 -8.42 -8.97 -6.08
N GLY A 45 -9.10 -9.67 -5.19
CA GLY A 45 -9.62 -11.02 -5.46
C GLY A 45 -8.55 -12.11 -5.49
N ILE A 46 -7.28 -11.78 -5.26
CA ILE A 46 -6.17 -12.73 -5.38
C ILE A 46 -6.19 -13.72 -4.22
N THR A 47 -6.54 -13.27 -3.02
CA THR A 47 -6.45 -14.07 -1.80
C THR A 47 -7.83 -14.47 -1.28
N ASN A 48 -7.89 -15.54 -0.49
CA ASN A 48 -9.14 -16.08 0.05
C ASN A 48 -9.49 -15.54 1.45
N GLY A 49 -8.59 -14.84 2.10
CA GLY A 49 -8.84 -14.32 3.43
C GLY A 49 -7.61 -14.30 4.32
N ARG A 50 -7.85 -14.06 5.61
CA ARG A 50 -6.79 -13.87 6.61
C ARG A 50 -5.87 -15.07 6.82
N SER A 51 -6.29 -16.27 6.45
CA SER A 51 -5.43 -17.46 6.55
C SER A 51 -4.12 -17.34 5.78
N ASP A 52 -4.07 -16.45 4.78
CA ASP A 52 -2.88 -16.24 3.95
C ASP A 52 -2.00 -15.08 4.44
N GLU A 53 -2.51 -14.21 5.33
CA GLU A 53 -1.81 -12.98 5.73
C GLU A 53 -0.50 -13.26 6.46
N ASP A 54 -0.53 -14.17 7.42
CA ASP A 54 0.65 -14.51 8.20
C ASP A 54 1.72 -15.11 7.30
N ASP A 55 1.34 -15.96 6.35
CA ASP A 55 2.25 -16.58 5.42
C ASP A 55 2.94 -15.53 4.53
N ILE A 56 2.19 -14.59 3.93
CA ILE A 56 2.77 -13.54 3.09
C ILE A 56 3.65 -12.60 3.90
N ALA A 57 3.23 -12.21 5.11
CA ALA A 57 3.99 -11.35 5.99
C ALA A 57 5.30 -12.00 6.42
N TRP A 58 5.26 -13.28 6.78
CA TRP A 58 6.44 -14.03 7.17
C TRP A 58 7.42 -14.24 6.01
N ARG A 59 6.91 -14.50 4.80
CA ARG A 59 7.73 -14.61 3.59
C ARG A 59 8.43 -13.28 3.27
N ALA A 60 7.70 -12.16 3.31
CA ALA A 60 8.26 -10.85 3.07
C ALA A 60 9.37 -10.48 4.07
N LYS A 61 9.22 -10.89 5.32
CA LYS A 61 10.22 -10.71 6.39
C LYS A 61 11.38 -11.74 6.33
N GLY A 62 11.24 -12.78 5.51
CA GLY A 62 12.25 -13.86 5.41
C GLY A 62 12.32 -14.80 6.61
N ILE A 63 11.30 -14.82 7.45
CA ILE A 63 11.25 -15.67 8.65
C ILE A 63 10.47 -16.96 8.45
N HIS A 64 9.93 -17.20 7.27
CA HIS A 64 9.23 -18.43 6.95
C HIS A 64 10.20 -19.60 6.77
N LYS A 65 10.04 -20.65 7.58
CA LYS A 65 10.97 -21.77 7.67
C LYS A 65 11.26 -22.49 6.35
N HIS A 66 10.27 -22.53 5.44
CA HIS A 66 10.38 -23.32 4.22
C HIS A 66 10.83 -22.51 3.00
N TYR A 67 10.67 -21.18 3.03
CA TYR A 67 10.85 -20.37 1.83
C TYR A 67 11.94 -19.31 1.94
N ASN A 68 12.23 -18.84 3.14
CA ASN A 68 13.30 -17.85 3.42
C ASN A 68 13.45 -16.78 2.32
N VAL A 69 12.32 -16.24 1.87
CA VAL A 69 12.35 -15.34 0.70
C VAL A 69 12.85 -13.95 1.05
N GLY A 70 12.49 -13.40 2.19
CA GLY A 70 12.94 -12.09 2.68
C GLY A 70 12.82 -10.95 1.66
N ASP A 71 11.92 -11.10 0.69
CA ASP A 71 11.76 -10.22 -0.46
C ASP A 71 10.26 -10.08 -0.77
N ALA A 72 9.79 -8.84 -0.76
CA ALA A 72 8.38 -8.51 -0.94
C ALA A 72 7.82 -9.00 -2.30
N ILE A 73 8.60 -8.89 -3.38
CA ILE A 73 8.17 -9.32 -4.71
C ILE A 73 8.03 -10.84 -4.76
N LYS A 74 9.03 -11.56 -4.26
CA LYS A 74 8.99 -13.04 -4.20
C LYS A 74 7.83 -13.51 -3.32
N ALA A 75 7.52 -12.79 -2.25
CA ALA A 75 6.36 -13.10 -1.42
C ALA A 75 5.04 -13.00 -2.21
N LEU A 76 4.88 -12.02 -3.10
CA LEU A 76 3.72 -11.92 -3.97
C LEU A 76 3.71 -12.98 -5.07
N GLN A 77 4.85 -13.42 -5.56
CA GLN A 77 4.97 -14.43 -6.62
C GLN A 77 4.54 -15.85 -6.21
N VAL A 78 4.29 -16.09 -4.92
CA VAL A 78 3.77 -17.39 -4.46
C VAL A 78 2.34 -17.65 -4.95
N TYR A 79 1.57 -16.58 -5.19
CA TYR A 79 0.22 -16.68 -5.71
C TYR A 79 0.25 -16.93 -7.23
N LYS A 80 -0.39 -18.02 -7.69
CA LYS A 80 -0.33 -18.45 -9.09
C LYS A 80 -1.64 -18.24 -9.84
N LYS A 81 -2.74 -18.04 -9.13
CA LYS A 81 -4.06 -17.78 -9.69
C LYS A 81 -4.89 -16.95 -8.73
N PRO A 82 -5.75 -16.06 -9.22
CA PRO A 82 -6.68 -15.35 -8.37
C PRO A 82 -7.71 -16.34 -7.79
N PHE A 83 -8.24 -16.00 -6.61
CA PHE A 83 -9.34 -16.76 -5.99
C PHE A 83 -10.68 -16.35 -6.59
N ARG A 84 -10.83 -15.09 -6.99
CA ARG A 84 -12.01 -14.51 -7.63
C ARG A 84 -11.62 -13.33 -8.50
N ASP A 85 -12.58 -12.80 -9.26
CA ASP A 85 -12.39 -11.56 -10.01
C ASP A 85 -12.21 -10.36 -9.07
N GLN A 86 -11.40 -9.37 -9.50
CA GLN A 86 -11.21 -8.13 -8.77
C GLN A 86 -12.51 -7.29 -8.73
N GLY A 87 -12.67 -6.49 -7.70
CA GLY A 87 -13.81 -5.60 -7.54
C GLY A 87 -15.09 -6.26 -7.01
N VAL A 88 -15.13 -7.59 -6.91
CA VAL A 88 -16.35 -8.32 -6.54
C VAL A 88 -16.64 -8.27 -5.04
N LYS A 89 -15.60 -8.39 -4.21
CA LYS A 89 -15.78 -8.46 -2.75
C LYS A 89 -14.55 -7.92 -2.04
N HIS A 90 -14.81 -7.10 -1.01
CA HIS A 90 -13.76 -6.74 -0.05
C HIS A 90 -13.23 -7.99 0.66
N ASN A 91 -11.91 -8.09 0.72
CA ASN A 91 -11.21 -9.15 1.44
C ASN A 91 -9.91 -8.58 2.00
N TYR A 92 -9.93 -8.18 3.27
CA TYR A 92 -8.75 -7.63 3.91
C TYR A 92 -7.56 -8.57 3.76
N HIS A 93 -6.48 -8.07 3.15
CA HIS A 93 -5.26 -8.85 3.00
C HIS A 93 -4.02 -7.94 2.86
N VAL A 94 -2.95 -8.31 3.55
CA VAL A 94 -1.69 -7.53 3.59
C VAL A 94 -1.01 -7.39 2.23
N SER A 95 -1.22 -8.34 1.32
CA SER A 95 -0.60 -8.33 0.00
C SER A 95 -1.05 -7.17 -0.89
N ASP A 96 -2.28 -6.70 -0.73
CA ASP A 96 -2.77 -5.54 -1.48
C ASP A 96 -2.04 -4.27 -1.04
N SER A 97 -1.85 -4.06 0.27
CA SER A 97 -1.03 -2.96 0.77
C SER A 97 0.43 -3.09 0.33
N LEU A 98 0.99 -4.31 0.35
CA LEU A 98 2.37 -4.57 -0.05
C LEU A 98 2.59 -4.25 -1.54
N SER A 99 1.66 -4.64 -2.41
CA SER A 99 1.73 -4.33 -3.84
C SER A 99 1.71 -2.81 -4.11
N LEU A 100 0.90 -2.06 -3.37
CA LEU A 100 0.88 -0.59 -3.46
C LEU A 100 2.20 0.05 -2.99
N SER A 101 2.89 -0.54 -2.02
CA SER A 101 4.22 -0.09 -1.61
C SER A 101 5.26 -0.30 -2.72
N ILE A 102 5.24 -1.47 -3.36
CA ILE A 102 6.12 -1.78 -4.50
C ILE A 102 5.83 -0.83 -5.66
N LEU A 103 4.56 -0.62 -5.99
CA LEU A 103 4.13 0.34 -7.01
C LEU A 103 4.71 1.74 -6.74
N ALA A 104 4.53 2.27 -5.53
CA ALA A 104 5.02 3.59 -5.17
C ALA A 104 6.55 3.69 -5.28
N GLN A 105 7.27 2.65 -4.88
CA GLN A 105 8.72 2.60 -4.99
C GLN A 105 9.20 2.56 -6.45
N ASP A 106 8.55 1.78 -7.29
CA ASP A 106 8.90 1.69 -8.72
C ASP A 106 8.68 3.03 -9.44
N ILE A 107 7.59 3.73 -9.12
CA ILE A 107 7.27 5.05 -9.71
C ILE A 107 8.28 6.12 -9.26
N THR A 108 8.67 6.12 -7.99
CA THR A 108 9.43 7.22 -7.39
C THR A 108 10.93 6.96 -7.29
N GLY A 109 11.36 5.71 -7.41
CA GLY A 109 12.72 5.29 -7.11
C GLY A 109 13.09 5.36 -5.62
N MET A 110 12.11 5.67 -4.74
CA MET A 110 12.30 5.80 -3.29
C MET A 110 11.47 4.77 -2.55
N SER A 111 11.98 4.26 -1.41
CA SER A 111 11.13 3.44 -0.53
C SER A 111 9.88 4.21 -0.10
N LEU A 112 8.78 3.49 0.13
CA LEU A 112 7.53 4.12 0.59
C LEU A 112 7.74 4.97 1.84
N GLY A 113 8.53 4.48 2.80
CA GLY A 113 8.82 5.20 4.03
C GLY A 113 9.55 6.51 3.79
N LYS A 114 10.55 6.51 2.89
CA LYS A 114 11.26 7.74 2.50
C LYS A 114 10.33 8.74 1.80
N ASN A 115 9.53 8.26 0.84
CA ASN A 115 8.56 9.10 0.14
C ASN A 115 7.53 9.70 1.11
N PHE A 116 6.97 8.90 2.01
CA PHE A 116 6.05 9.34 3.04
C PHE A 116 6.65 10.47 3.90
N TYR A 117 7.89 10.27 4.37
CA TYR A 117 8.54 11.31 5.18
C TYR A 117 8.78 12.60 4.38
N GLU A 118 9.46 12.52 3.25
CA GLU A 118 9.89 13.70 2.49
C GLU A 118 8.72 14.50 1.91
N LYS A 119 7.66 13.82 1.46
CA LYS A 119 6.53 14.48 0.78
C LYS A 119 5.39 14.88 1.71
N GLN A 120 5.21 14.18 2.83
CA GLN A 120 4.03 14.37 3.67
C GLN A 120 4.36 14.80 5.09
N MET A 121 5.43 14.27 5.68
CA MET A 121 5.74 14.52 7.07
C MET A 121 6.75 15.65 7.32
N LEU A 122 7.70 15.85 6.41
CA LEU A 122 8.83 16.77 6.62
C LEU A 122 8.38 18.20 7.02
N LYS A 123 7.34 18.71 6.38
CA LYS A 123 6.77 20.04 6.68
C LYS A 123 6.19 20.13 8.10
N TYR A 124 5.59 19.04 8.58
CA TYR A 124 4.88 19.00 9.86
C TYR A 124 5.77 18.51 11.02
N SER A 125 6.81 17.76 10.69
CA SER A 125 7.69 17.11 11.64
C SER A 125 9.12 17.03 11.12
N PRO A 126 9.83 18.18 10.95
CA PRO A 126 11.18 18.18 10.38
C PRO A 126 12.20 17.41 11.23
N ASP A 127 11.98 17.35 12.55
CA ASP A 127 12.81 16.61 13.51
C ASP A 127 12.12 15.31 13.95
N GLY A 128 11.11 14.88 13.21
CA GLY A 128 10.31 13.71 13.57
C GLY A 128 11.09 12.42 13.36
N TYR A 129 10.82 11.47 14.26
CA TYR A 129 11.35 10.12 14.14
C TYR A 129 10.22 9.16 13.83
N PHE A 130 10.42 8.34 12.80
CA PHE A 130 9.60 7.19 12.53
C PHE A 130 10.44 6.01 12.08
N HIS A 131 9.96 4.82 12.35
CA HIS A 131 10.53 3.57 11.87
C HIS A 131 9.46 2.79 11.10
N TRP A 132 9.81 2.31 9.93
CA TRP A 132 8.95 1.43 9.14
C TRP A 132 9.77 0.24 8.67
N MET A 133 9.31 -0.97 8.98
CA MET A 133 10.04 -2.17 8.62
C MET A 133 10.19 -2.30 7.10
N THR A 134 11.34 -2.85 6.70
CA THR A 134 11.63 -3.19 5.30
C THR A 134 11.93 -4.67 5.14
N ASP A 135 11.82 -5.16 3.91
CA ASP A 135 12.38 -6.45 3.52
C ASP A 135 13.92 -6.38 3.38
N HIS A 136 14.55 -7.50 3.01
CA HIS A 136 16.00 -7.56 2.83
C HIS A 136 16.54 -6.68 1.68
N SER A 137 15.69 -6.28 0.76
CA SER A 137 16.04 -5.39 -0.35
C SER A 137 15.77 -3.91 -0.06
N GLY A 138 15.31 -3.58 1.16
CA GLY A 138 15.02 -2.22 1.59
C GLY A 138 13.63 -1.71 1.16
N ARG A 139 12.73 -2.58 0.67
CA ARG A 139 11.36 -2.20 0.35
C ARG A 139 10.54 -2.11 1.62
N THR A 140 9.79 -1.03 1.78
CA THR A 140 8.91 -0.83 2.94
C THR A 140 7.77 -1.84 2.96
N LEU A 141 7.59 -2.52 4.08
CA LEU A 141 6.48 -3.43 4.33
C LEU A 141 5.26 -2.63 4.81
N SER A 142 4.48 -2.10 3.87
CA SER A 142 3.40 -1.13 4.14
C SER A 142 2.21 -1.66 4.93
N PHE A 143 2.13 -2.96 5.13
CA PHE A 143 1.01 -3.60 5.83
C PHE A 143 1.13 -3.57 7.36
N ALA A 144 2.31 -3.28 7.91
CA ALA A 144 2.53 -3.30 9.35
C ALA A 144 3.77 -2.50 9.77
N GLU A 145 3.90 -2.30 11.07
CA GLU A 145 5.14 -1.89 11.73
C GLU A 145 5.65 -0.49 11.38
N LEU A 146 4.72 0.42 11.05
CA LEU A 146 5.00 1.84 11.12
C LEU A 146 4.94 2.29 12.59
N VAL A 147 6.09 2.65 13.13
CA VAL A 147 6.23 3.14 14.50
C VAL A 147 6.55 4.62 14.48
N MET A 148 5.71 5.40 15.12
CA MET A 148 5.89 6.84 15.31
C MET A 148 5.55 7.21 16.75
N THR A 149 6.08 8.33 17.24
CA THR A 149 5.63 8.85 18.53
C THR A 149 4.18 9.35 18.44
N ALA A 150 3.50 9.49 19.57
CA ALA A 150 2.15 10.08 19.60
C ALA A 150 2.12 11.48 18.98
N ARG A 151 3.21 12.24 19.11
CA ARG A 151 3.35 13.56 18.49
C ARG A 151 3.37 13.49 16.96
N GLU A 152 4.11 12.57 16.38
CA GLU A 152 4.14 12.38 14.92
C GLU A 152 2.80 11.87 14.38
N TRP A 153 2.12 10.99 15.10
CA TRP A 153 0.76 10.58 14.75
C TRP A 153 -0.22 11.76 14.73
N HIS A 154 -0.13 12.65 15.75
CA HIS A 154 -0.93 13.87 15.78
C HIS A 154 -0.63 14.80 14.58
N ARG A 155 0.65 14.96 14.24
CA ARG A 155 1.08 15.78 13.10
C ARG A 155 0.64 15.20 11.76
N PHE A 156 0.63 13.87 11.63
CA PHE A 156 0.09 13.21 10.46
C PHE A 156 -1.42 13.39 10.35
N ALA A 157 -2.15 13.27 11.46
CA ALA A 157 -3.58 13.57 11.47
C ALA A 157 -3.86 15.05 11.09
N LYS A 158 -3.05 15.98 11.59
CA LYS A 158 -3.12 17.39 11.20
C LYS A 158 -2.87 17.59 9.71
N PHE A 159 -1.87 16.90 9.14
CA PHE A 159 -1.62 16.93 7.69
C PHE A 159 -2.88 16.51 6.90
N ILE A 160 -3.47 15.37 7.21
CA ILE A 160 -4.69 14.89 6.55
C ILE A 160 -5.83 15.91 6.69
N TYR A 161 -6.03 16.43 7.90
CA TYR A 161 -7.06 17.43 8.19
C TYR A 161 -6.87 18.71 7.38
N ASP A 162 -5.65 19.24 7.30
CA ASP A 162 -5.33 20.44 6.54
C ASP A 162 -5.59 20.23 5.04
N GLU A 163 -5.16 19.09 4.48
CA GLU A 163 -5.39 18.74 3.08
C GLU A 163 -6.89 18.69 2.74
N MET A 164 -7.68 18.03 3.58
CA MET A 164 -9.13 17.91 3.40
C MET A 164 -9.84 19.28 3.49
N ASN A 165 -9.49 20.12 4.48
CA ASN A 165 -10.09 21.43 4.64
C ASN A 165 -9.74 22.41 3.51
N ASN A 166 -8.50 22.32 3.02
CA ASN A 166 -8.05 23.14 1.90
C ASN A 166 -8.58 22.63 0.54
N LYS A 167 -9.29 21.51 0.54
CA LYS A 167 -9.79 20.85 -0.68
C LYS A 167 -8.69 20.70 -1.75
N SER A 168 -7.47 20.42 -1.29
CA SER A 168 -6.38 20.12 -2.20
C SER A 168 -6.69 18.88 -3.04
N CYS A 169 -5.91 18.60 -4.06
CA CYS A 169 -6.04 17.34 -4.81
C CYS A 169 -5.98 16.13 -3.87
N LEU A 170 -4.99 16.11 -2.96
CA LEU A 170 -4.85 15.02 -2.00
C LEU A 170 -5.98 14.98 -0.97
N GLY A 171 -6.48 16.15 -0.56
CA GLY A 171 -7.65 16.26 0.31
C GLY A 171 -8.90 15.69 -0.34
N ASN A 172 -9.13 15.96 -1.61
CA ASN A 172 -10.24 15.38 -2.37
C ASN A 172 -10.09 13.86 -2.50
N PHE A 173 -8.86 13.36 -2.72
CA PHE A 173 -8.60 11.91 -2.71
C PHE A 173 -8.99 11.25 -1.38
N PHE A 174 -8.72 11.89 -0.23
CA PHE A 174 -9.16 11.38 1.07
C PHE A 174 -10.68 11.41 1.21
N LEU A 175 -11.34 12.50 0.82
CA LEU A 175 -12.80 12.62 0.88
C LEU A 175 -13.49 11.57 0.00
N GLU A 176 -13.03 11.40 -1.23
CA GLU A 176 -13.53 10.34 -2.12
C GLU A 176 -13.34 8.94 -1.54
N GLY A 177 -12.20 8.69 -0.88
CA GLY A 177 -11.94 7.43 -0.20
C GLY A 177 -12.91 7.15 0.96
N ILE A 178 -13.36 8.19 1.67
CA ILE A 178 -14.37 8.09 2.73
C ILE A 178 -15.76 7.84 2.12
N GLU A 179 -16.14 8.62 1.12
CA GLU A 179 -17.45 8.54 0.48
C GLU A 179 -17.68 7.22 -0.26
N ASN A 180 -16.63 6.70 -0.90
CA ASN A 180 -16.69 5.47 -1.68
C ASN A 180 -16.17 4.25 -0.90
N SER A 181 -16.13 4.33 0.44
CA SER A 181 -15.72 3.19 1.26
C SER A 181 -16.65 2.00 1.04
N VAL A 182 -16.06 0.81 0.85
CA VAL A 182 -16.85 -0.41 0.69
C VAL A 182 -17.16 -1.02 2.06
N PRO A 183 -18.39 -1.53 2.27
CA PRO A 183 -18.71 -2.23 3.51
C PRO A 183 -17.75 -3.40 3.73
N MET A 184 -17.12 -3.44 4.88
CA MET A 184 -16.48 -4.68 5.33
C MET A 184 -17.59 -5.69 5.51
N GLY A 185 -17.71 -6.65 4.58
CA GLY A 185 -18.65 -7.75 4.74
C GLY A 185 -18.43 -8.38 6.11
N SER A 186 -19.50 -8.79 6.77
CA SER A 186 -19.40 -9.54 8.02
C SER A 186 -18.34 -10.62 7.85
N GLN A 187 -17.24 -10.46 8.55
CA GLN A 187 -16.26 -11.52 8.66
C GLN A 187 -16.94 -12.59 9.52
N GLY A 188 -17.66 -13.50 8.84
CA GLY A 188 -18.18 -14.70 9.46
C GLY A 188 -17.04 -15.65 9.80
#